data_437aec6f222a5a9ff3271b973d6e2aff
#
_entry.id   437aec6f222a5a9ff3271b973d6e2aff
#
_cell.length_a   1.000
_cell.length_b   1.000
_cell.length_c   1.000
_cell.angle_alpha   90.00
_cell.angle_beta   90.00
_cell.angle_gamma   90.00
#
_symmetry.space_group_name_H-M   'P 1'
#
loop_
_entity.id
_entity.type
_entity.pdbx_description
1 polymer ?
#
loop_
_entity_poly.entity_id
_entity_poly.type
_entity_poly.pdbx_seq_one_letter_code
_entity_poly.pdbx_strand_id
1 'polypeptide(L)'
;GFDRSTVDGYALRGADTFGCSESIPALLTCEGAVEMGKEPAFAVGPYQCAAIPTGGALPEGADAVQMVEHTEDYGGGEIGIVKSVPPGANLIFKGDDVKPGDLVLRKGRRLEPQDVGALAALGVTQVPVVPRLRVGLISTGDELVPPEGDPGPGQVRDVNGPLVAA
;
A
#
# COMPACT_ATOMS: atom_id res chain seq x y z
N GLY A 1 2.56 0.73 12.02
CA GLY A 1 3.50 0.24 11.02
C GLY A 1 4.67 -0.48 11.64
N PHE A 2 5.46 -1.15 10.85
CA PHE A 2 6.65 -1.92 11.19
C PHE A 2 7.65 -1.81 10.03
N ASP A 3 8.91 -2.12 10.29
CA ASP A 3 9.96 -2.18 9.27
C ASP A 3 9.71 -3.38 8.37
N ARG A 4 9.73 -3.19 7.04
CA ARG A 4 9.35 -4.23 6.08
C ARG A 4 10.20 -4.20 4.82
N SER A 5 10.33 -5.37 4.20
CA SER A 5 11.02 -5.52 2.92
C SER A 5 10.25 -4.90 1.76
N THR A 6 10.96 -4.31 0.81
CA THR A 6 10.43 -3.85 -0.47
C THR A 6 10.62 -4.88 -1.60
N VAL A 7 11.35 -5.95 -1.35
CA VAL A 7 11.74 -6.97 -2.34
C VAL A 7 11.63 -8.37 -1.76
N ASP A 8 11.58 -9.37 -2.60
CA ASP A 8 11.79 -10.77 -2.22
C ASP A 8 13.29 -11.03 -2.09
N GLY A 9 13.71 -11.71 -1.02
CA GLY A 9 15.13 -11.98 -0.79
C GLY A 9 15.44 -12.48 0.60
N TYR A 10 16.58 -12.03 1.13
CA TYR A 10 17.07 -12.45 2.43
C TYR A 10 17.34 -11.25 3.34
N ALA A 11 16.65 -11.20 4.46
CA ALA A 11 16.92 -10.26 5.56
C ALA A 11 18.23 -10.67 6.25
N LEU A 12 19.14 -9.71 6.41
CA LEU A 12 20.48 -9.95 6.92
C LEU A 12 21.08 -8.67 7.52
N ARG A 13 22.28 -8.77 8.05
CA ARG A 13 23.08 -7.62 8.45
C ARG A 13 23.92 -7.17 7.27
N GLY A 14 23.71 -5.97 6.77
CA GLY A 14 24.44 -5.43 5.62
C GLY A 14 25.96 -5.49 5.76
N ALA A 15 26.46 -5.28 6.99
CA ALA A 15 27.90 -5.35 7.28
C ALA A 15 28.52 -6.72 6.96
N ASP A 16 27.77 -7.81 7.06
CA ASP A 16 28.27 -9.17 6.81
C ASP A 16 28.46 -9.45 5.31
N THR A 17 27.98 -8.55 4.45
CA THR A 17 28.12 -8.66 2.98
C THR A 17 29.26 -7.82 2.40
N PHE A 18 29.93 -7.02 3.23
CA PHE A 18 30.97 -6.12 2.73
C PHE A 18 32.16 -6.88 2.15
N GLY A 19 32.53 -6.51 0.91
CA GLY A 19 33.63 -7.14 0.19
C GLY A 19 33.26 -8.41 -0.56
N CYS A 20 32.01 -8.88 -0.50
CA CYS A 20 31.58 -10.01 -1.29
C CYS A 20 31.49 -9.67 -2.79
N SER A 21 31.60 -10.70 -3.62
CA SER A 21 31.46 -10.66 -5.06
C SER A 21 31.01 -12.03 -5.58
N GLU A 22 30.68 -12.15 -6.86
CA GLU A 22 30.37 -13.43 -7.50
C GLU A 22 31.50 -14.47 -7.33
N SER A 23 32.75 -14.03 -7.30
CA SER A 23 33.92 -14.92 -7.11
C SER A 23 34.21 -15.23 -5.65
N ILE A 24 33.74 -14.39 -4.73
CA ILE A 24 33.96 -14.51 -3.28
C ILE A 24 32.65 -14.14 -2.58
N PRO A 25 31.64 -15.05 -2.59
CA PRO A 25 30.39 -14.81 -1.91
C PRO A 25 30.56 -14.71 -0.39
N ALA A 26 29.72 -13.89 0.24
CA ALA A 26 29.56 -13.95 1.70
C ALA A 26 28.59 -15.08 2.01
N LEU A 27 29.05 -16.07 2.79
CA LEU A 27 28.24 -17.22 3.18
C LEU A 27 27.49 -16.93 4.48
N LEU A 28 26.18 -17.07 4.44
CA LEU A 28 25.27 -16.86 5.57
C LEU A 28 24.43 -18.12 5.83
N THR A 29 24.15 -18.39 7.10
CA THR A 29 23.25 -19.46 7.49
C THR A 29 21.80 -18.93 7.52
N CYS A 30 20.89 -19.59 6.83
CA CYS A 30 19.47 -19.24 6.81
C CYS A 30 18.77 -19.85 8.04
N GLU A 31 18.31 -19.01 8.96
CA GLU A 31 17.63 -19.42 10.20
C GLU A 31 16.16 -19.75 10.00
N GLY A 32 15.58 -19.35 8.87
CA GLY A 32 14.17 -19.61 8.56
C GLY A 32 13.59 -18.67 7.51
N ALA A 33 12.27 -18.63 7.47
CA ALA A 33 11.51 -17.77 6.56
C ALA A 33 10.50 -16.93 7.32
N VAL A 34 10.38 -15.67 6.92
CA VAL A 34 9.38 -14.74 7.43
C VAL A 34 8.03 -15.07 6.82
N GLU A 35 7.03 -15.31 7.68
CA GLU A 35 5.66 -15.53 7.26
C GLU A 35 4.91 -14.19 7.12
N MET A 36 4.16 -14.03 6.01
CA MET A 36 3.34 -12.83 5.81
C MET A 36 2.28 -12.68 6.89
N GLY A 37 2.14 -11.44 7.39
CA GLY A 37 1.14 -11.11 8.41
C GLY A 37 1.48 -11.57 9.83
N LYS A 38 2.69 -12.10 10.03
CA LYS A 38 3.20 -12.48 11.35
C LYS A 38 4.49 -11.73 11.67
N GLU A 39 4.70 -11.49 12.95
CA GLU A 39 5.99 -11.02 13.46
C GLU A 39 6.96 -12.20 13.52
N PRO A 40 8.21 -12.06 13.01
CA PRO A 40 9.19 -13.12 13.10
C PRO A 40 9.49 -13.49 14.56
N ALA A 41 9.47 -14.80 14.86
CA ALA A 41 9.74 -15.30 16.21
C ALA A 41 11.24 -15.60 16.44
N PHE A 42 12.11 -15.20 15.51
CA PHE A 42 13.55 -15.41 15.54
C PHE A 42 14.30 -14.11 15.25
N ALA A 43 15.55 -14.04 15.62
CA ALA A 43 16.46 -12.94 15.32
C ALA A 43 17.55 -13.40 14.34
N VAL A 44 18.12 -12.43 13.61
CA VAL A 44 19.24 -12.66 12.68
C VAL A 44 20.53 -12.15 13.34
N GLY A 45 21.44 -13.07 13.64
CA GLY A 45 22.76 -12.79 14.20
C GLY A 45 23.82 -12.51 13.12
N PRO A 46 25.11 -12.39 13.51
CA PRO A 46 26.23 -12.28 12.59
C PRO A 46 26.31 -13.49 11.65
N TYR A 47 26.51 -13.23 10.34
CA TYR A 47 26.58 -14.24 9.28
C TYR A 47 25.33 -15.15 9.22
N GLN A 48 24.20 -14.62 9.62
CA GLN A 48 22.89 -15.27 9.49
C GLN A 48 22.00 -14.46 8.55
N CYS A 49 21.01 -15.13 7.99
CA CYS A 49 19.96 -14.50 7.18
C CYS A 49 18.61 -15.21 7.39
N ALA A 50 17.55 -14.61 6.88
CA ALA A 50 16.24 -15.22 6.82
C ALA A 50 15.57 -14.90 5.49
N ALA A 51 14.94 -15.88 4.88
CA ALA A 51 14.13 -15.64 3.69
C ALA A 51 12.97 -14.70 4.03
N ILE A 52 12.78 -13.66 3.23
CA ILE A 52 11.77 -12.64 3.46
C ILE A 52 11.07 -12.26 2.16
N PRO A 53 9.73 -12.33 2.10
CA PRO A 53 8.97 -11.86 0.96
C PRO A 53 8.78 -10.34 1.00
N THR A 54 8.45 -9.75 -0.14
CA THR A 54 8.04 -8.35 -0.25
C THR A 54 6.88 -8.05 0.72
N GLY A 55 7.03 -7.02 1.54
CA GLY A 55 6.09 -6.66 2.60
C GLY A 55 6.24 -7.45 3.90
N GLY A 56 7.14 -8.42 3.95
CA GLY A 56 7.45 -9.17 5.17
C GLY A 56 8.06 -8.28 6.25
N ALA A 57 7.76 -8.59 7.53
CA ALA A 57 8.32 -7.88 8.67
C ALA A 57 9.80 -8.21 8.85
N LEU A 58 10.63 -7.18 9.05
CA LEU A 58 12.07 -7.35 9.25
C LEU A 58 12.35 -8.06 10.58
N PRO A 59 13.09 -9.18 10.59
CA PRO A 59 13.50 -9.84 11.84
C PRO A 59 14.43 -8.95 12.66
N GLU A 60 14.38 -9.12 13.97
CA GLU A 60 15.33 -8.48 14.88
C GLU A 60 16.77 -8.82 14.51
N GLY A 61 17.66 -7.83 14.55
CA GLY A 61 19.07 -7.95 14.22
C GLY A 61 19.40 -7.78 12.73
N ALA A 62 18.45 -7.93 11.81
CA ALA A 62 18.63 -7.58 10.41
C ALA A 62 18.50 -6.07 10.21
N ASP A 63 19.28 -5.50 9.30
CA ASP A 63 19.27 -4.08 8.96
C ASP A 63 19.21 -3.80 7.45
N ALA A 64 19.16 -4.86 6.62
CA ALA A 64 19.05 -4.78 5.18
C ALA A 64 18.36 -6.04 4.62
N VAL A 65 17.89 -5.94 3.38
CA VAL A 65 17.43 -7.10 2.60
C VAL A 65 18.23 -7.18 1.31
N GLN A 66 18.83 -8.35 1.06
CA GLN A 66 19.43 -8.63 -0.24
C GLN A 66 18.37 -9.26 -1.15
N MET A 67 18.29 -8.73 -2.38
CA MET A 67 17.39 -9.28 -3.41
C MET A 67 17.79 -10.72 -3.77
N VAL A 68 16.82 -11.57 -4.01
CA VAL A 68 17.06 -13.00 -4.34
C VAL A 68 17.95 -13.16 -5.57
N GLU A 69 17.89 -12.24 -6.55
CA GLU A 69 18.70 -12.25 -7.77
C GLU A 69 20.21 -12.09 -7.52
N HIS A 70 20.59 -11.68 -6.31
CA HIS A 70 21.99 -11.51 -5.91
C HIS A 70 22.40 -12.52 -4.84
N THR A 71 21.72 -13.66 -4.82
CA THR A 71 21.99 -14.75 -3.86
C THR A 71 22.08 -16.08 -4.56
N GLU A 72 22.80 -17.02 -3.96
CA GLU A 72 22.96 -18.39 -4.42
C GLU A 72 22.64 -19.34 -3.27
N ASP A 73 21.75 -20.29 -3.48
CA ASP A 73 21.43 -21.34 -2.48
C ASP A 73 22.37 -22.52 -2.69
N TYR A 74 23.24 -22.78 -1.73
CA TYR A 74 24.20 -23.89 -1.75
C TYR A 74 23.60 -25.16 -1.11
N GLY A 75 22.36 -25.11 -0.62
CA GLY A 75 21.72 -26.21 0.07
C GLY A 75 22.10 -26.26 1.56
N GLY A 76 21.38 -27.09 2.33
CA GLY A 76 21.65 -27.23 3.76
C GLY A 76 21.38 -25.98 4.62
N GLY A 77 20.73 -24.96 4.06
CA GLY A 77 20.49 -23.69 4.72
C GLY A 77 21.63 -22.66 4.57
N GLU A 78 22.57 -22.93 3.66
CA GLU A 78 23.69 -22.00 3.37
C GLU A 78 23.37 -21.14 2.14
N ILE A 79 23.36 -19.83 2.32
CA ILE A 79 23.07 -18.83 1.29
C ILE A 79 24.30 -17.98 1.02
N GLY A 80 24.75 -17.97 -0.24
CA GLY A 80 25.80 -17.10 -0.72
C GLY A 80 25.26 -15.77 -1.18
N ILE A 81 25.83 -14.69 -0.69
CA ILE A 81 25.53 -13.31 -1.11
C ILE A 81 26.61 -12.88 -2.07
N VAL A 82 26.25 -12.66 -3.33
CA VAL A 82 27.23 -12.34 -4.41
C VAL A 82 27.38 -10.84 -4.66
N LYS A 83 26.54 -10.03 -4.03
CA LYS A 83 26.61 -8.56 -4.13
C LYS A 83 26.36 -7.93 -2.78
N SER A 84 27.26 -7.02 -2.37
CA SER A 84 27.13 -6.30 -1.11
C SER A 84 25.87 -5.43 -1.06
N VAL A 85 25.22 -5.39 0.09
CA VAL A 85 24.06 -4.55 0.36
C VAL A 85 24.31 -3.68 1.59
N PRO A 86 24.13 -2.35 1.50
CA PRO A 86 24.34 -1.48 2.65
C PRO A 86 23.17 -1.58 3.66
N PRO A 87 23.42 -1.29 4.95
CA PRO A 87 22.35 -1.13 5.93
C PRO A 87 21.28 -0.15 5.46
N GLY A 88 20.01 -0.46 5.72
CA GLY A 88 18.85 0.31 5.30
C GLY A 88 18.35 0.01 3.88
N ALA A 89 19.09 -0.74 3.08
CA ALA A 89 18.69 -1.03 1.71
C ALA A 89 17.50 -1.99 1.63
N ASN A 90 16.63 -1.73 0.66
CA ASN A 90 15.43 -2.50 0.35
C ASN A 90 14.44 -2.61 1.53
N LEU A 91 14.38 -1.57 2.37
CA LEU A 91 13.48 -1.46 3.51
C LEU A 91 12.59 -0.22 3.42
N ILE A 92 11.40 -0.33 3.95
CA ILE A 92 10.55 0.78 4.38
C ILE A 92 10.49 0.73 5.89
N PHE A 93 10.95 1.79 6.55
CA PHE A 93 10.95 1.88 7.99
C PHE A 93 9.58 2.33 8.53
N LYS A 94 9.32 1.93 9.76
CA LYS A 94 8.14 2.39 10.49
C LYS A 94 8.07 3.91 10.50
N GLY A 95 7.01 4.45 9.91
CA GLY A 95 6.77 5.89 9.82
C GLY A 95 7.28 6.55 8.54
N ASP A 96 7.88 5.83 7.59
CA ASP A 96 8.28 6.41 6.31
C ASP A 96 7.07 6.85 5.47
N ASP A 97 5.98 6.09 5.50
CA ASP A 97 4.76 6.44 4.76
C ASP A 97 3.97 7.56 5.49
N VAL A 98 3.77 7.41 6.81
CA VAL A 98 2.99 8.33 7.65
C VAL A 98 3.33 8.14 9.12
N LYS A 99 3.42 9.24 9.86
CA LYS A 99 3.70 9.27 11.30
C LYS A 99 2.49 9.76 12.09
N PRO A 100 2.36 9.38 13.37
CA PRO A 100 1.38 9.98 14.26
C PRO A 100 1.52 11.50 14.29
N GLY A 101 0.41 12.20 14.01
CA GLY A 101 0.38 13.67 13.95
C GLY A 101 0.50 14.26 12.54
N ASP A 102 0.81 13.46 11.53
CA ASP A 102 0.85 13.95 10.16
C ASP A 102 -0.55 14.32 9.66
N LEU A 103 -0.64 15.42 8.93
CA LEU A 103 -1.88 15.87 8.30
C LEU A 103 -2.08 15.11 6.98
N VAL A 104 -2.92 14.08 6.99
CA VAL A 104 -3.19 13.26 5.79
C VAL A 104 -4.18 13.95 4.85
N LEU A 105 -5.31 14.46 5.36
CA LEU A 105 -6.34 15.15 4.57
C LEU A 105 -6.74 16.46 5.23
N ARG A 106 -6.96 17.49 4.42
CA ARG A 106 -7.40 18.82 4.91
C ARG A 106 -8.93 18.90 4.91
N LYS A 107 -9.46 19.64 5.87
CA LYS A 107 -10.88 20.03 5.89
C LYS A 107 -11.26 20.76 4.59
N GLY A 108 -12.41 20.44 4.04
CA GLY A 108 -12.93 21.04 2.80
C GLY A 108 -12.44 20.36 1.52
N ARG A 109 -11.57 19.33 1.62
CA ARG A 109 -11.18 18.54 0.47
C ARG A 109 -12.35 17.68 -0.02
N ARG A 110 -12.58 17.63 -1.32
CA ARG A 110 -13.43 16.62 -1.95
C ARG A 110 -12.70 15.28 -1.87
N LEU A 111 -13.36 14.27 -1.28
CA LEU A 111 -12.78 12.93 -1.16
C LEU A 111 -12.76 12.25 -2.52
N GLU A 112 -11.59 11.75 -2.90
CA GLU A 112 -11.33 10.96 -4.09
C GLU A 112 -11.08 9.48 -3.69
N PRO A 113 -11.14 8.50 -4.61
CA PRO A 113 -10.92 7.09 -4.27
C PRO A 113 -9.61 6.81 -3.54
N GLN A 114 -8.51 7.48 -3.92
CA GLN A 114 -7.22 7.35 -3.24
C GLN A 114 -7.24 7.88 -1.81
N ASP A 115 -8.04 8.91 -1.51
CA ASP A 115 -8.19 9.43 -0.14
C ASP A 115 -8.92 8.39 0.75
N VAL A 116 -9.92 7.71 0.19
CA VAL A 116 -10.62 6.61 0.87
C VAL A 116 -9.65 5.45 1.15
N GLY A 117 -8.81 5.11 0.18
CA GLY A 117 -7.75 4.09 0.35
C GLY A 117 -6.76 4.46 1.45
N ALA A 118 -6.30 5.71 1.48
CA ALA A 118 -5.39 6.21 2.52
C ALA A 118 -6.03 6.15 3.92
N LEU A 119 -7.29 6.58 4.05
CA LEU A 119 -8.04 6.49 5.31
C LEU A 119 -8.20 5.03 5.77
N ALA A 120 -8.53 4.13 4.85
CA ALA A 120 -8.65 2.70 5.16
C ALA A 120 -7.32 2.10 5.64
N ALA A 121 -6.19 2.44 5.00
CA ALA A 121 -4.87 2.00 5.41
C ALA A 121 -4.48 2.49 6.82
N LEU A 122 -5.05 3.62 7.25
CA LEU A 122 -4.87 4.18 8.59
C LEU A 122 -5.89 3.68 9.62
N GLY A 123 -6.84 2.81 9.21
CA GLY A 123 -7.91 2.33 10.08
C GLY A 123 -9.00 3.37 10.36
N VAL A 124 -9.05 4.47 9.61
CA VAL A 124 -10.08 5.50 9.75
C VAL A 124 -11.29 5.10 8.92
N THR A 125 -12.32 4.58 9.58
CA THR A 125 -13.53 4.06 8.92
C THR A 125 -14.69 5.05 8.85
N GLN A 126 -14.61 6.16 9.59
CA GLN A 126 -15.66 7.18 9.63
C GLN A 126 -15.04 8.58 9.61
N VAL A 127 -15.53 9.42 8.72
CA VAL A 127 -15.13 10.83 8.62
C VAL A 127 -16.36 11.72 8.48
N PRO A 128 -16.41 12.89 9.12
CA PRO A 128 -17.47 13.85 8.93
C PRO A 128 -17.38 14.44 7.52
N VAL A 129 -18.45 14.37 6.76
CA VAL A 129 -18.54 14.94 5.41
C VAL A 129 -19.71 15.91 5.31
N VAL A 130 -19.60 16.85 4.37
CA VAL A 130 -20.76 17.70 4.01
C VAL A 130 -21.79 16.83 3.30
N PRO A 131 -23.06 16.83 3.75
CA PRO A 131 -24.09 16.07 3.07
C PRO A 131 -24.30 16.59 1.64
N ARG A 132 -24.73 15.69 0.77
CA ARG A 132 -25.15 16.10 -0.59
C ARG A 132 -26.31 17.09 -0.50
N LEU A 133 -26.26 18.11 -1.33
CA LEU A 133 -27.39 19.04 -1.46
C LEU A 133 -28.62 18.28 -1.95
N ARG A 134 -29.75 18.58 -1.33
CA ARG A 134 -31.07 18.12 -1.79
C ARG A 134 -31.67 19.27 -2.59
N VAL A 135 -31.90 19.04 -3.87
CA VAL A 135 -32.50 20.02 -4.76
C VAL A 135 -33.90 19.56 -5.11
N GLY A 136 -34.88 20.43 -4.96
CA GLY A 136 -36.23 20.22 -5.47
C GLY A 136 -36.33 20.87 -6.84
N LEU A 137 -36.85 20.16 -7.83
CA LEU A 137 -37.14 20.66 -9.17
C LEU A 137 -38.65 20.70 -9.36
N ILE A 138 -39.17 21.82 -9.82
CA ILE A 138 -40.59 22.00 -10.12
C ILE A 138 -40.69 22.53 -11.57
N SER A 139 -41.29 21.75 -12.46
CA SER A 139 -41.67 22.19 -13.79
C SER A 139 -43.04 22.86 -13.73
N THR A 140 -43.19 24.02 -14.35
CA THR A 140 -44.43 24.78 -14.41
C THR A 140 -44.79 25.08 -15.84
N GLY A 141 -46.06 24.97 -16.16
CA GLY A 141 -46.63 25.22 -17.48
C GLY A 141 -47.90 24.37 -17.70
N ASP A 142 -49.01 25.00 -18.05
CA ASP A 142 -50.26 24.29 -18.28
C ASP A 142 -50.21 23.39 -19.54
N GLU A 143 -49.24 23.68 -20.42
CA GLU A 143 -48.94 22.90 -21.61
C GLU A 143 -48.11 21.64 -21.33
N LEU A 144 -47.49 21.52 -20.13
CA LEU A 144 -46.53 20.44 -19.88
C LEU A 144 -47.26 19.15 -19.46
N VAL A 145 -46.88 18.07 -20.12
CA VAL A 145 -47.23 16.71 -19.68
C VAL A 145 -45.95 15.95 -19.26
N PRO A 146 -46.06 14.96 -18.36
CA PRO A 146 -44.92 14.11 -18.00
C PRO A 146 -44.28 13.46 -19.24
N PRO A 147 -42.95 13.12 -19.21
CA PRO A 147 -42.29 12.48 -20.36
C PRO A 147 -42.98 11.21 -20.88
N GLU A 148 -43.64 10.46 -19.98
CA GLU A 148 -44.38 9.23 -20.31
C GLU A 148 -45.77 9.49 -20.86
N GLY A 149 -46.29 10.72 -20.72
CA GLY A 149 -47.62 11.10 -21.19
C GLY A 149 -47.68 11.33 -22.70
N ASP A 150 -48.89 11.17 -23.26
CA ASP A 150 -49.15 11.55 -24.67
C ASP A 150 -49.68 12.97 -24.71
N PRO A 151 -48.98 13.93 -25.35
CA PRO A 151 -49.42 15.32 -25.43
C PRO A 151 -50.62 15.44 -26.35
N GLY A 152 -51.68 16.09 -25.86
CA GLY A 152 -52.82 16.53 -26.70
C GLY A 152 -52.50 17.80 -27.50
N PRO A 153 -53.48 18.31 -28.31
CA PRO A 153 -53.31 19.58 -28.99
C PRO A 153 -52.97 20.72 -27.99
N GLY A 154 -51.86 21.43 -28.22
CA GLY A 154 -51.38 22.52 -27.35
C GLY A 154 -50.57 22.06 -26.14
N GLN A 155 -50.27 20.77 -26.02
CA GLN A 155 -49.41 20.22 -24.95
C GLN A 155 -48.05 19.77 -25.47
N VAL A 156 -47.04 19.80 -24.62
CA VAL A 156 -45.70 19.31 -24.91
C VAL A 156 -45.16 18.52 -23.72
N ARG A 157 -44.27 17.55 -23.99
CA ARG A 157 -43.61 16.82 -22.91
C ARG A 157 -42.61 17.71 -22.16
N ASP A 158 -42.54 17.55 -20.83
CA ASP A 158 -41.52 18.23 -20.05
C ASP A 158 -40.14 17.71 -20.40
N VAL A 159 -39.36 18.53 -21.08
CA VAL A 159 -37.96 18.27 -21.45
C VAL A 159 -37.00 18.85 -20.41
N ASN A 160 -37.36 19.99 -19.83
CA ASN A 160 -36.47 20.73 -18.93
C ASN A 160 -36.34 20.06 -17.57
N GLY A 161 -37.40 19.47 -17.06
CA GLY A 161 -37.36 18.74 -15.79
C GLY A 161 -36.32 17.64 -15.77
N PRO A 162 -36.39 16.64 -16.65
CA PRO A 162 -35.37 15.59 -16.76
C PRO A 162 -33.98 16.09 -17.07
N LEU A 163 -33.82 17.12 -17.93
CA LEU A 163 -32.52 17.68 -18.29
C LEU A 163 -31.82 18.31 -17.09
N VAL A 164 -32.53 19.04 -16.25
CA VAL A 164 -31.94 19.68 -15.05
C VAL A 164 -31.75 18.68 -13.90
N ALA A 165 -32.54 17.59 -13.88
CA ALA A 165 -32.42 16.55 -12.88
C ALA A 165 -31.20 15.63 -13.10
N ALA A 166 -30.69 15.51 -14.33
CA ALA A 166 -29.56 14.67 -14.69
C ALA A 166 -28.22 15.31 -14.36
#